data_15ab939723cd626329b0907d9182fc5c
#
_entry.id   15ab939723cd626329b0907d9182fc5c
#
_cell.length_a   1.000
_cell.length_b   1.000
_cell.length_c   1.000
_cell.angle_alpha   90.00
_cell.angle_beta   90.00
_cell.angle_gamma   90.00
#
_symmetry.space_group_name_H-M   'P 1'
#
loop_
_entity.id
_entity.type
_entity.pdbx_description
1 polymer ?
#
loop_
_entity_poly.entity_id
_entity_poly.type
_entity_poly.pdbx_seq_one_letter_code
_entity_poly.pdbx_strand_id
1 'polypeptide(L)'
;MVLFLAGSVNPNALEIAAGFALWATLLSWFSRPDPELDRARSIRAAIAATALVMSRSLSPAFLVLIVGGSLLVLERGAARRVWRAGRIAAIVVGAMTIAALAWTVGVGSLDTPGVSEPEYESIKRYVVAMLLSVSDFERQMIGVFGWLDTSAEPHVYNLWFTMIGFLVVSALAVGAGRERLLLVGLLALSVVFPLVVQYPVAPRLGLIWQGRYLLPLMVGLPLAAGWVLASKERWNELMSSRWAFWIPVGTLAAMRCQRASDRRASAESASPVDSARIPPGESRANASATSASGSTECSR
;
A
#
# COMPACT_ATOMS: atom_id res chain seq x y z
N MET A 1 5.88 -6.32 3.32
CA MET A 1 6.41 -4.97 3.02
C MET A 1 6.90 -4.23 4.28
N VAL A 2 6.07 -4.00 5.32
CA VAL A 2 6.46 -3.20 6.51
C VAL A 2 7.73 -3.73 7.20
N LEU A 3 7.85 -5.05 7.44
CA LEU A 3 9.02 -5.65 8.06
C LEU A 3 10.29 -5.51 7.20
N PHE A 4 10.15 -5.59 5.88
CA PHE A 4 11.27 -5.34 4.96
C PHE A 4 11.74 -3.89 5.05
N LEU A 5 10.82 -2.93 5.05
CA LEU A 5 11.14 -1.51 5.18
C LEU A 5 11.71 -1.16 6.55
N ALA A 6 11.30 -1.86 7.62
CA ALA A 6 11.84 -1.67 8.95
C ALA A 6 13.29 -2.19 9.07
N GLY A 7 13.64 -3.23 8.30
CA GLY A 7 15.00 -3.75 8.23
C GLY A 7 15.96 -2.91 7.37
N SER A 8 15.42 -2.04 6.52
CA SER A 8 16.18 -1.05 5.75
C SER A 8 16.03 0.32 6.42
N VAL A 9 17.08 1.16 6.35
CA VAL A 9 17.00 2.55 6.85
C VAL A 9 16.09 3.36 5.90
N ASN A 10 14.77 3.18 6.06
CA ASN A 10 13.77 3.76 5.19
C ASN A 10 12.66 4.44 6.04
N PRO A 11 12.43 5.75 5.88
CA PRO A 11 11.42 6.49 6.63
C PRO A 11 9.98 5.98 6.39
N ASN A 12 9.72 5.26 5.30
CA ASN A 12 8.40 4.68 5.03
C ASN A 12 7.94 3.71 6.12
N ALA A 13 8.86 3.00 6.79
CA ALA A 13 8.48 2.06 7.86
C ALA A 13 7.83 2.80 9.04
N LEU A 14 8.45 3.91 9.47
CA LEU A 14 7.91 4.75 10.54
C LEU A 14 6.58 5.40 10.12
N GLU A 15 6.51 5.90 8.90
CA GLU A 15 5.32 6.53 8.33
C GLU A 15 4.12 5.56 8.31
N ILE A 16 4.33 4.32 7.84
CA ILE A 16 3.29 3.27 7.80
C ILE A 16 2.85 2.87 9.21
N ALA A 17 3.82 2.65 10.11
CA ALA A 17 3.53 2.28 11.49
C ALA A 17 2.75 3.40 12.22
N ALA A 18 3.13 4.66 12.01
CA ALA A 18 2.44 5.81 12.55
C ALA A 18 1.02 5.96 11.98
N GLY A 19 0.85 5.77 10.68
CA GLY A 19 -0.46 5.75 10.02
C GLY A 19 -1.36 4.65 10.58
N PHE A 20 -0.85 3.43 10.72
CA PHE A 20 -1.56 2.31 11.33
C PHE A 20 -1.99 2.64 12.77
N ALA A 21 -1.07 3.12 13.61
CA ALA A 21 -1.34 3.45 15.00
C ALA A 21 -2.39 4.58 15.12
N LEU A 22 -2.32 5.57 14.22
CA LEU A 22 -3.27 6.67 14.18
C LEU A 22 -4.67 6.18 13.78
N TRP A 23 -4.80 5.39 12.70
CA TRP A 23 -6.06 4.78 12.29
C TRP A 23 -6.69 3.97 13.41
N ALA A 24 -5.94 3.03 14.01
CA ALA A 24 -6.43 2.17 15.07
C ALA A 24 -6.90 2.98 16.29
N THR A 25 -6.15 4.02 16.66
CA THR A 25 -6.49 4.89 17.78
C THR A 25 -7.75 5.70 17.48
N LEU A 26 -7.82 6.36 16.31
CA LEU A 26 -8.96 7.23 15.99
C LEU A 26 -10.24 6.44 15.76
N LEU A 27 -10.19 5.31 15.04
CA LEU A 27 -11.37 4.44 14.86
C LEU A 27 -11.92 3.97 16.19
N SER A 28 -11.05 3.52 17.11
CA SER A 28 -11.49 3.07 18.45
C SER A 28 -12.00 4.22 19.32
N TRP A 29 -11.37 5.38 19.24
CA TRP A 29 -11.74 6.54 20.07
C TRP A 29 -13.04 7.20 19.61
N PHE A 30 -13.18 7.42 18.33
CA PHE A 30 -14.34 8.14 17.78
C PHE A 30 -15.61 7.29 17.77
N SER A 31 -15.48 5.97 17.58
CA SER A 31 -16.61 5.06 17.60
C SER A 31 -17.14 4.72 18.99
N ARG A 32 -16.27 4.66 19.99
CA ARG A 32 -16.62 4.30 21.37
C ARG A 32 -15.85 5.19 22.36
N PRO A 33 -16.22 6.46 22.47
CA PRO A 33 -15.56 7.36 23.40
C PRO A 33 -15.82 6.91 24.84
N ASP A 34 -14.73 6.81 25.62
CA ASP A 34 -14.74 6.39 27.02
C ASP A 34 -14.00 7.43 27.85
N PRO A 35 -14.65 8.07 28.85
CA PRO A 35 -14.05 9.13 29.67
C PRO A 35 -12.74 8.74 30.32
N GLU A 36 -12.61 7.48 30.77
CA GLU A 36 -11.40 6.98 31.43
C GLU A 36 -10.23 6.82 30.46
N LEU A 37 -10.53 6.45 29.20
CA LEU A 37 -9.54 6.19 28.15
C LEU A 37 -9.27 7.39 27.25
N ASP A 38 -10.13 8.41 27.26
CA ASP A 38 -10.04 9.55 26.33
C ASP A 38 -8.68 10.25 26.39
N ARG A 39 -8.12 10.44 27.62
CA ARG A 39 -6.79 11.03 27.79
C ARG A 39 -5.68 10.17 27.17
N ALA A 40 -5.70 8.87 27.44
CA ALA A 40 -4.68 7.95 26.92
C ALA A 40 -4.76 7.84 25.38
N ARG A 41 -5.99 7.81 24.82
CA ARG A 41 -6.23 7.78 23.37
C ARG A 41 -5.77 9.09 22.71
N SER A 42 -6.04 10.23 23.33
CA SER A 42 -5.59 11.52 22.81
C SER A 42 -4.05 11.61 22.76
N ILE A 43 -3.35 11.12 23.79
CA ILE A 43 -1.88 11.07 23.82
C ILE A 43 -1.35 10.13 22.74
N ARG A 44 -1.92 8.93 22.59
CA ARG A 44 -1.53 7.99 21.55
C ARG A 44 -1.74 8.57 20.15
N ALA A 45 -2.88 9.23 19.91
CA ALA A 45 -3.17 9.91 18.67
C ALA A 45 -2.15 11.03 18.39
N ALA A 46 -1.78 11.83 19.41
CA ALA A 46 -0.78 12.88 19.27
C ALA A 46 0.60 12.32 18.91
N ILE A 47 1.05 11.26 19.58
CA ILE A 47 2.34 10.60 19.30
C ILE A 47 2.34 10.07 17.87
N ALA A 48 1.32 9.30 17.49
CA ALA A 48 1.22 8.72 16.17
C ALA A 48 1.14 9.79 15.07
N ALA A 49 0.31 10.82 15.26
CA ALA A 49 0.18 11.92 14.30
C ALA A 49 1.47 12.72 14.17
N THR A 50 2.19 13.00 15.27
CA THR A 50 3.48 13.69 15.24
C THR A 50 4.52 12.85 14.52
N ALA A 51 4.64 11.56 14.82
CA ALA A 51 5.54 10.65 14.12
C ALA A 51 5.23 10.60 12.61
N LEU A 52 3.94 10.59 12.26
CA LEU A 52 3.49 10.60 10.86
C LEU A 52 3.96 11.88 10.15
N VAL A 53 3.61 13.06 10.66
CA VAL A 53 3.89 14.33 9.95
C VAL A 53 5.36 14.67 9.86
N MET A 54 6.17 14.14 10.80
CA MET A 54 7.63 14.33 10.78
C MET A 54 8.37 13.33 9.89
N SER A 55 7.69 12.31 9.36
CA SER A 55 8.33 11.27 8.56
C SER A 55 8.70 11.72 7.15
N ARG A 56 7.82 12.45 6.47
CA ARG A 56 7.99 12.88 5.07
C ARG A 56 7.17 14.11 4.75
N SER A 57 7.57 14.82 3.68
CA SER A 57 6.88 16.05 3.20
C SER A 57 5.41 15.84 2.79
N LEU A 58 5.03 14.61 2.38
CA LEU A 58 3.66 14.27 2.00
C LEU A 58 2.79 13.82 3.18
N SER A 59 3.40 13.45 4.30
CA SER A 59 2.69 12.90 5.47
C SER A 59 1.64 13.83 6.11
N PRO A 60 1.77 15.17 6.07
CA PRO A 60 0.69 16.07 6.51
C PRO A 60 -0.63 15.86 5.74
N ALA A 61 -0.57 15.53 4.44
CA ALA A 61 -1.78 15.21 3.68
C ALA A 61 -2.43 13.92 4.17
N PHE A 62 -1.64 12.89 4.48
CA PHE A 62 -2.16 11.67 5.09
C PHE A 62 -2.79 11.92 6.46
N LEU A 63 -2.21 12.78 7.30
CA LEU A 63 -2.85 13.17 8.56
C LEU A 63 -4.27 13.71 8.34
N VAL A 64 -4.43 14.65 7.42
CA VAL A 64 -5.74 15.24 7.11
C VAL A 64 -6.73 14.18 6.64
N LEU A 65 -6.31 13.28 5.74
CA LEU A 65 -7.17 12.22 5.21
C LEU A 65 -7.55 11.18 6.28
N ILE A 66 -6.59 10.78 7.14
CA ILE A 66 -6.83 9.83 8.22
C ILE A 66 -7.80 10.42 9.25
N VAL A 67 -7.56 11.64 9.70
CA VAL A 67 -8.45 12.33 10.65
C VAL A 67 -9.82 12.55 10.01
N GLY A 68 -9.89 13.09 8.78
CA GLY A 68 -11.12 13.33 8.06
C GLY A 68 -11.95 12.05 7.86
N GLY A 69 -11.32 10.96 7.42
CA GLY A 69 -11.96 9.66 7.28
C GLY A 69 -12.46 9.12 8.63
N SER A 70 -11.65 9.24 9.69
CA SER A 70 -12.04 8.79 11.04
C SER A 70 -13.21 9.59 11.62
N LEU A 71 -13.40 10.87 11.22
CA LEU A 71 -14.55 11.66 11.67
C LEU A 71 -15.89 11.11 11.16
N LEU A 72 -15.90 10.34 10.07
CA LEU A 72 -17.12 9.69 9.57
C LEU A 72 -17.69 8.68 10.56
N VAL A 73 -16.84 8.09 11.40
CA VAL A 73 -17.26 7.11 12.41
C VAL A 73 -17.50 7.73 13.78
N LEU A 74 -17.36 9.06 13.92
CA LEU A 74 -17.57 9.76 15.18
C LEU A 74 -18.99 9.57 15.67
N GLU A 75 -19.13 9.08 16.92
CA GLU A 75 -20.40 8.87 17.58
C GLU A 75 -21.18 10.19 17.72
N ARG A 76 -22.47 10.13 17.44
CA ARG A 76 -23.35 11.31 17.53
C ARG A 76 -23.36 11.85 18.95
N GLY A 77 -23.07 13.14 19.09
CA GLY A 77 -23.03 13.82 20.40
C GLY A 77 -21.68 13.73 21.14
N ALA A 78 -20.76 12.86 20.71
CA ALA A 78 -19.44 12.73 21.32
C ALA A 78 -18.44 13.84 20.93
N ALA A 79 -18.70 14.60 19.88
CA ALA A 79 -17.79 15.59 19.30
C ALA A 79 -17.23 16.57 20.34
N ARG A 80 -18.10 17.11 21.22
CA ARG A 80 -17.69 18.07 22.26
C ARG A 80 -16.76 17.43 23.30
N ARG A 81 -17.01 16.17 23.67
CA ARG A 81 -16.18 15.41 24.62
C ARG A 81 -14.81 15.09 24.01
N VAL A 82 -14.80 14.52 22.82
CA VAL A 82 -13.58 14.21 22.05
C VAL A 82 -12.74 15.48 21.86
N TRP A 83 -13.35 16.59 21.49
CA TRP A 83 -12.67 17.87 21.36
C TRP A 83 -12.04 18.34 22.68
N ARG A 84 -12.77 18.27 23.80
CA ARG A 84 -12.23 18.68 25.12
C ARG A 84 -11.02 17.83 25.52
N ALA A 85 -11.10 16.52 25.31
CA ALA A 85 -10.01 15.60 25.63
C ALA A 85 -8.81 15.74 24.67
N GLY A 86 -9.07 16.03 23.38
CA GLY A 86 -8.07 16.06 22.33
C GLY A 86 -7.49 17.43 22.00
N ARG A 87 -8.01 18.54 22.57
CA ARG A 87 -7.60 19.90 22.18
C ARG A 87 -6.10 20.18 22.32
N ILE A 88 -5.47 19.69 23.39
CA ILE A 88 -4.03 19.85 23.60
C ILE A 88 -3.27 19.02 22.56
N ALA A 89 -3.68 17.77 22.33
CA ALA A 89 -3.12 16.93 21.27
C ALA A 89 -3.23 17.59 19.90
N ALA A 90 -4.39 18.19 19.59
CA ALA A 90 -4.61 18.90 18.33
C ALA A 90 -3.69 20.12 18.19
N ILE A 91 -3.47 20.89 19.27
CA ILE A 91 -2.54 22.04 19.26
C ILE A 91 -1.10 21.56 19.00
N VAL A 92 -0.66 20.52 19.72
CA VAL A 92 0.70 19.95 19.57
C VAL A 92 0.90 19.43 18.15
N VAL A 93 -0.02 18.61 17.65
CA VAL A 93 0.04 18.06 16.29
C VAL A 93 0.00 19.18 15.24
N GLY A 94 -0.84 20.19 15.44
CA GLY A 94 -0.88 21.38 14.56
C GLY A 94 0.44 22.12 14.51
N ALA A 95 1.06 22.39 15.67
CA ALA A 95 2.37 23.04 15.75
C ALA A 95 3.46 22.20 15.04
N MET A 96 3.48 20.88 15.28
CA MET A 96 4.43 19.97 14.63
C MET A 96 4.19 19.88 13.11
N THR A 97 2.94 19.92 12.66
CA THR A 97 2.60 19.98 11.23
C THR A 97 3.12 21.25 10.59
N ILE A 98 2.93 22.40 11.24
CA ILE A 98 3.47 23.69 10.77
C ILE A 98 5.00 23.64 10.71
N ALA A 99 5.66 23.09 11.73
CA ALA A 99 7.11 22.93 11.74
C ALA A 99 7.60 22.02 10.60
N ALA A 100 6.92 20.90 10.35
CA ALA A 100 7.25 20.00 9.25
C ALA A 100 7.08 20.66 7.88
N LEU A 101 6.01 21.43 7.68
CA LEU A 101 5.77 22.17 6.44
C LEU A 101 6.80 23.28 6.25
N ALA A 102 7.11 24.05 7.30
CA ALA A 102 8.14 25.09 7.28
C ALA A 102 9.52 24.50 6.94
N TRP A 103 9.86 23.35 7.51
CA TRP A 103 11.08 22.62 7.16
C TRP A 103 11.08 22.19 5.68
N THR A 104 9.98 21.59 5.21
CA THR A 104 9.84 21.12 3.82
C THR A 104 10.07 22.27 2.81
N VAL A 105 9.48 23.44 3.08
CA VAL A 105 9.66 24.63 2.24
C VAL A 105 11.05 25.22 2.40
N GLY A 106 11.55 25.33 3.64
CA GLY A 106 12.84 25.95 3.93
C GLY A 106 14.05 25.19 3.36
N VAL A 107 13.95 23.86 3.24
CA VAL A 107 15.01 23.02 2.65
C VAL A 107 14.84 22.86 1.13
N GLY A 108 13.75 23.40 0.53
CA GLY A 108 13.49 23.25 -0.91
C GLY A 108 13.24 21.79 -1.32
N SER A 109 12.72 20.95 -0.42
CA SER A 109 12.53 19.51 -0.71
C SER A 109 11.47 19.24 -1.78
N LEU A 110 10.73 20.26 -2.19
CA LEU A 110 9.79 20.22 -3.31
C LEU A 110 10.41 20.71 -4.62
N ASP A 111 11.62 21.28 -4.56
CA ASP A 111 12.35 21.76 -5.73
C ASP A 111 13.01 20.57 -6.42
N THR A 112 12.36 20.05 -7.43
CA THR A 112 12.89 18.95 -8.23
C THR A 112 13.60 19.51 -9.46
N PRO A 113 14.89 19.13 -9.70
CA PRO A 113 15.56 19.47 -10.94
C PRO A 113 14.76 18.89 -12.12
N GLY A 114 14.39 19.76 -13.06
CA GLY A 114 13.65 19.33 -14.24
C GLY A 114 14.51 18.51 -15.19
N VAL A 115 13.95 17.48 -15.82
CA VAL A 115 14.54 16.82 -16.99
C VAL A 115 14.22 17.65 -18.24
N SER A 116 15.11 17.62 -19.20
CA SER A 116 15.06 18.50 -20.38
C SER A 116 13.94 18.19 -21.38
N GLU A 117 13.26 17.04 -21.27
CA GLU A 117 12.15 16.70 -22.14
C GLU A 117 10.91 16.24 -21.34
N PRO A 118 9.77 16.95 -21.49
CA PRO A 118 8.54 16.61 -20.80
C PRO A 118 7.91 15.34 -21.38
N GLU A 119 7.85 14.28 -20.59
CA GLU A 119 7.28 12.98 -21.01
C GLU A 119 5.74 13.03 -21.13
N TYR A 120 5.09 13.88 -20.31
CA TYR A 120 3.62 13.99 -20.23
C TYR A 120 3.13 15.43 -20.41
N GLU A 121 3.20 15.94 -21.62
CA GLU A 121 2.64 17.27 -21.96
C GLU A 121 1.11 17.28 -21.97
N SER A 122 0.47 16.15 -22.30
CA SER A 122 -0.98 16.03 -22.38
C SER A 122 -1.57 15.41 -21.13
N ILE A 123 -2.49 16.15 -20.46
CA ILE A 123 -3.25 15.66 -19.30
C ILE A 123 -3.96 14.33 -19.59
N LYS A 124 -4.49 14.16 -20.79
CA LYS A 124 -5.14 12.89 -21.20
C LYS A 124 -4.17 11.72 -21.18
N ARG A 125 -2.97 11.90 -21.75
CA ARG A 125 -1.92 10.86 -21.78
C ARG A 125 -1.48 10.52 -20.35
N TYR A 126 -1.27 11.52 -19.52
CA TYR A 126 -0.94 11.35 -18.11
C TYR A 126 -2.00 10.56 -17.34
N VAL A 127 -3.28 10.97 -17.42
CA VAL A 127 -4.38 10.31 -16.72
C VAL A 127 -4.51 8.85 -17.15
N VAL A 128 -4.43 8.57 -18.46
CA VAL A 128 -4.49 7.19 -18.98
C VAL A 128 -3.32 6.36 -18.44
N ALA A 129 -2.10 6.88 -18.49
CA ALA A 129 -0.92 6.18 -17.98
C ALA A 129 -1.04 5.87 -16.48
N MET A 130 -1.50 6.85 -15.67
CA MET A 130 -1.72 6.64 -14.24
C MET A 130 -2.79 5.59 -13.95
N LEU A 131 -3.91 5.61 -14.69
CA LEU A 131 -4.98 4.62 -14.51
C LEU A 131 -4.54 3.20 -14.91
N LEU A 132 -3.72 3.07 -15.95
CA LEU A 132 -3.14 1.78 -16.35
C LEU A 132 -2.12 1.25 -15.32
N SER A 133 -1.48 2.14 -14.55
CA SER A 133 -0.51 1.79 -13.51
C SER A 133 -1.14 1.44 -12.16
N VAL A 134 -2.46 1.57 -11.98
CA VAL A 134 -3.14 1.31 -10.69
C VAL A 134 -2.85 -0.11 -10.18
N SER A 135 -2.95 -1.11 -11.05
CA SER A 135 -2.68 -2.50 -10.67
C SER A 135 -1.24 -2.73 -10.21
N ASP A 136 -0.28 -2.00 -10.78
CA ASP A 136 1.12 -2.07 -10.38
C ASP A 136 1.34 -1.39 -9.03
N PHE A 137 0.69 -0.26 -8.79
CA PHE A 137 0.73 0.41 -7.48
C PHE A 137 0.15 -0.48 -6.37
N GLU A 138 -0.95 -1.19 -6.64
CA GLU A 138 -1.52 -2.14 -5.68
C GLU A 138 -0.56 -3.31 -5.40
N ARG A 139 0.08 -3.88 -6.42
CA ARG A 139 1.11 -4.92 -6.23
C ARG A 139 2.30 -4.41 -5.42
N GLN A 140 2.75 -3.17 -5.68
CA GLN A 140 3.83 -2.53 -4.93
C GLN A 140 3.49 -2.34 -3.45
N MET A 141 2.23 -2.10 -3.10
CA MET A 141 1.79 -2.04 -1.70
C MET A 141 1.89 -3.40 -1.00
N ILE A 142 1.70 -4.50 -1.72
CA ILE A 142 1.70 -5.85 -1.15
C ILE A 142 3.12 -6.40 -1.02
N GLY A 143 3.89 -6.41 -2.11
CA GLY A 143 5.16 -7.12 -2.10
C GLY A 143 5.99 -6.97 -3.37
N VAL A 144 6.33 -5.73 -3.76
CA VAL A 144 7.43 -5.46 -4.68
C VAL A 144 8.54 -4.81 -3.88
N PHE A 145 9.66 -5.52 -3.75
CA PHE A 145 10.78 -5.16 -2.88
C PHE A 145 11.92 -4.50 -3.66
N GLY A 146 12.96 -4.05 -2.93
CA GLY A 146 14.11 -3.41 -3.54
C GLY A 146 13.77 -2.09 -4.22
N TRP A 147 14.31 -1.89 -5.41
CA TRP A 147 13.98 -0.75 -6.29
C TRP A 147 12.83 -1.06 -7.25
N LEU A 148 11.85 -1.85 -6.81
CA LEU A 148 10.73 -2.38 -7.58
C LEU A 148 11.17 -3.48 -8.59
N ASP A 149 12.24 -4.16 -8.27
CA ASP A 149 12.88 -5.20 -9.10
C ASP A 149 12.58 -6.62 -8.62
N THR A 150 12.16 -6.77 -7.36
CA THR A 150 11.89 -8.07 -6.75
C THR A 150 10.42 -8.21 -6.40
N SER A 151 9.66 -8.86 -7.27
CA SER A 151 8.23 -9.12 -7.03
C SER A 151 8.03 -10.36 -6.16
N ALA A 152 7.01 -10.33 -5.29
CA ALA A 152 6.56 -11.53 -4.61
C ALA A 152 5.95 -12.53 -5.61
N GLU A 153 5.85 -13.79 -5.20
CA GLU A 153 5.21 -14.84 -5.99
C GLU A 153 3.74 -14.51 -6.31
N PRO A 154 3.22 -14.81 -7.51
CA PRO A 154 1.86 -14.43 -7.93
C PRO A 154 0.76 -14.87 -6.95
N HIS A 155 0.91 -16.01 -6.30
CA HIS A 155 -0.07 -16.52 -5.34
C HIS A 155 -0.17 -15.64 -4.07
N VAL A 156 0.87 -14.88 -3.71
CA VAL A 156 0.84 -13.95 -2.58
C VAL A 156 -0.13 -12.80 -2.89
N TYR A 157 -0.07 -12.26 -4.10
CA TYR A 157 -1.00 -11.21 -4.54
C TYR A 157 -2.44 -11.72 -4.59
N ASN A 158 -2.67 -12.89 -5.17
CA ASN A 158 -4.00 -13.48 -5.27
C ASN A 158 -4.61 -13.71 -3.88
N LEU A 159 -3.81 -14.23 -2.94
CA LEU A 159 -4.24 -14.39 -1.55
C LEU A 159 -4.64 -13.05 -0.94
N TRP A 160 -3.74 -12.07 -1.04
CA TRP A 160 -3.95 -10.76 -0.43
C TRP A 160 -5.21 -10.09 -0.97
N PHE A 161 -5.36 -10.04 -2.30
CA PHE A 161 -6.56 -9.46 -2.93
C PHE A 161 -7.83 -10.21 -2.55
N THR A 162 -7.78 -11.53 -2.47
CA THR A 162 -8.93 -12.34 -2.05
C THR A 162 -9.31 -12.04 -0.59
N MET A 163 -8.34 -12.01 0.32
CA MET A 163 -8.60 -11.77 1.75
C MET A 163 -9.11 -10.34 1.99
N ILE A 164 -8.40 -9.33 1.45
CA ILE A 164 -8.79 -7.93 1.64
C ILE A 164 -10.07 -7.63 0.88
N GLY A 165 -10.23 -8.15 -0.35
CA GLY A 165 -11.45 -8.01 -1.12
C GLY A 165 -12.66 -8.60 -0.39
N PHE A 166 -12.55 -9.82 0.14
CA PHE A 166 -13.60 -10.43 0.95
C PHE A 166 -13.95 -9.59 2.19
N LEU A 167 -12.93 -9.11 2.91
CA LEU A 167 -13.11 -8.28 4.10
C LEU A 167 -13.86 -6.98 3.76
N VAL A 168 -13.43 -6.28 2.71
CA VAL A 168 -14.01 -5.00 2.29
C VAL A 168 -15.43 -5.18 1.73
N VAL A 169 -15.66 -6.18 0.87
CA VAL A 169 -16.98 -6.47 0.32
C VAL A 169 -17.97 -6.85 1.43
N SER A 170 -17.54 -7.69 2.38
CA SER A 170 -18.37 -8.05 3.54
C SER A 170 -18.71 -6.81 4.38
N ALA A 171 -17.74 -5.94 4.63
CA ALA A 171 -17.95 -4.70 5.39
C ALA A 171 -18.87 -3.72 4.64
N LEU A 172 -18.74 -3.60 3.32
CA LEU A 172 -19.66 -2.80 2.48
C LEU A 172 -21.08 -3.35 2.48
N ALA A 173 -21.23 -4.67 2.50
CA ALA A 173 -22.55 -5.31 2.51
C ALA A 173 -23.32 -5.00 3.82
N VAL A 174 -22.66 -5.08 4.97
CA VAL A 174 -23.29 -4.90 6.29
C VAL A 174 -23.17 -3.48 6.86
N GLY A 175 -22.29 -2.66 6.31
CA GLY A 175 -21.99 -1.32 6.80
C GLY A 175 -23.15 -0.33 6.65
N ALA A 176 -23.24 0.64 7.57
CA ALA A 176 -24.14 1.79 7.46
C ALA A 176 -23.61 2.83 6.45
N GLY A 177 -24.42 3.84 6.09
CA GLY A 177 -24.05 4.81 5.07
C GLY A 177 -22.72 5.52 5.29
N ARG A 178 -22.41 5.95 6.52
CA ARG A 178 -21.10 6.58 6.86
C ARG A 178 -19.94 5.60 6.80
N GLU A 179 -20.15 4.35 7.22
CA GLU A 179 -19.16 3.28 7.16
C GLU A 179 -18.84 2.93 5.71
N ARG A 180 -19.87 2.83 4.86
CA ARG A 180 -19.70 2.64 3.41
C ARG A 180 -18.97 3.81 2.77
N LEU A 181 -19.32 5.05 3.16
CA LEU A 181 -18.66 6.24 2.64
C LEU A 181 -17.15 6.24 2.99
N LEU A 182 -16.79 5.82 4.21
CA LEU A 182 -15.38 5.67 4.60
C LEU A 182 -14.66 4.65 3.71
N LEU A 183 -15.23 3.45 3.53
CA LEU A 183 -14.61 2.38 2.74
C LEU A 183 -14.51 2.75 1.25
N VAL A 184 -15.59 3.26 0.66
CA VAL A 184 -15.60 3.72 -0.74
C VAL A 184 -14.66 4.91 -0.93
N GLY A 185 -14.62 5.83 0.04
CA GLY A 185 -13.70 6.96 0.03
C GLY A 185 -12.24 6.52 0.04
N LEU A 186 -11.88 5.54 0.86
CA LEU A 186 -10.52 4.98 0.87
C LEU A 186 -10.18 4.28 -0.45
N LEU A 187 -11.11 3.51 -1.03
CA LEU A 187 -10.92 2.91 -2.34
C LEU A 187 -10.77 3.98 -3.45
N ALA A 188 -11.57 5.03 -3.42
CA ALA A 188 -11.43 6.13 -4.37
C ALA A 188 -10.09 6.87 -4.20
N LEU A 189 -9.65 7.07 -2.96
CA LEU A 189 -8.36 7.72 -2.65
C LEU A 189 -7.16 6.88 -3.10
N SER A 190 -7.29 5.56 -3.20
CA SER A 190 -6.20 4.72 -3.73
C SER A 190 -5.83 5.07 -5.18
N VAL A 191 -6.81 5.59 -5.94
CA VAL A 191 -6.63 6.00 -7.34
C VAL A 191 -6.44 7.52 -7.46
N VAL A 192 -7.33 8.29 -6.79
CA VAL A 192 -7.36 9.75 -6.96
C VAL A 192 -6.16 10.44 -6.33
N PHE A 193 -5.71 9.98 -5.17
CA PHE A 193 -4.60 10.63 -4.45
C PHE A 193 -3.27 10.58 -5.24
N PRO A 194 -2.80 9.42 -5.74
CA PRO A 194 -1.63 9.36 -6.61
C PRO A 194 -1.77 10.23 -7.85
N LEU A 195 -2.95 10.22 -8.48
CA LEU A 195 -3.23 11.01 -9.69
C LEU A 195 -3.08 12.51 -9.43
N VAL A 196 -3.60 13.00 -8.32
CA VAL A 196 -3.54 14.43 -7.97
C VAL A 196 -2.13 14.86 -7.57
N VAL A 197 -1.47 14.06 -6.73
CA VAL A 197 -0.14 14.40 -6.21
C VAL A 197 0.95 14.32 -7.27
N GLN A 198 0.87 13.35 -8.16
CA GLN A 198 1.85 13.16 -9.24
C GLN A 198 1.69 14.18 -10.37
N TYR A 199 0.48 14.73 -10.58
CA TYR A 199 0.17 15.61 -11.72
C TYR A 199 1.14 16.79 -11.90
N PRO A 200 1.48 17.60 -10.85
CA PRO A 200 2.36 18.76 -11.03
C PRO A 200 3.81 18.39 -11.35
N VAL A 201 4.24 17.16 -11.05
CA VAL A 201 5.62 16.72 -11.26
C VAL A 201 5.79 15.82 -12.49
N ALA A 202 4.71 15.21 -12.98
CA ALA A 202 4.72 14.29 -14.11
C ALA A 202 5.34 14.88 -15.40
N PRO A 203 5.10 16.16 -15.77
CA PRO A 203 5.72 16.74 -16.95
C PRO A 203 7.24 16.87 -16.86
N ARG A 204 7.80 16.89 -15.64
CA ARG A 204 9.24 17.09 -15.41
C ARG A 204 10.00 15.82 -15.10
N LEU A 205 9.36 14.88 -14.41
CA LEU A 205 10.01 13.69 -13.85
C LEU A 205 9.41 12.37 -14.36
N GLY A 206 8.37 12.42 -15.21
CA GLY A 206 7.62 11.23 -15.56
C GLY A 206 6.82 10.66 -14.39
N LEU A 207 6.48 9.37 -14.45
CA LEU A 207 5.71 8.68 -13.40
C LEU A 207 6.67 8.10 -12.36
N ILE A 208 6.91 8.84 -11.28
CA ILE A 208 7.79 8.44 -10.16
C ILE A 208 7.02 7.89 -8.97
N TRP A 209 5.69 7.87 -9.02
CA TRP A 209 4.87 7.36 -7.93
C TRP A 209 5.12 5.87 -7.67
N GLN A 210 5.16 5.51 -6.39
CA GLN A 210 5.28 4.13 -5.96
C GLN A 210 4.14 3.79 -5.01
N GLY A 211 3.51 2.62 -5.20
CA GLY A 211 2.37 2.20 -4.39
C GLY A 211 2.63 2.21 -2.88
N ARG A 212 3.88 1.90 -2.47
CA ARG A 212 4.28 1.92 -1.05
C ARG A 212 4.11 3.29 -0.37
N TYR A 213 4.10 4.39 -1.12
CA TYR A 213 3.91 5.73 -0.55
C TYR A 213 2.47 5.94 -0.04
N LEU A 214 1.52 5.16 -0.55
CA LEU A 214 0.12 5.25 -0.13
C LEU A 214 -0.20 4.38 1.09
N LEU A 215 0.71 3.49 1.51
CA LEU A 215 0.48 2.54 2.61
C LEU A 215 0.04 3.20 3.92
N PRO A 216 0.57 4.37 4.36
CA PRO A 216 0.11 5.01 5.59
C PRO A 216 -1.39 5.31 5.61
N LEU A 217 -1.96 5.60 4.45
CA LEU A 217 -3.40 5.80 4.27
C LEU A 217 -4.14 4.47 4.11
N MET A 218 -3.62 3.57 3.26
CA MET A 218 -4.33 2.36 2.82
C MET A 218 -4.36 1.25 3.86
N VAL A 219 -3.50 1.24 4.87
CA VAL A 219 -3.67 0.37 6.05
C VAL A 219 -4.97 0.66 6.80
N GLY A 220 -5.56 1.83 6.60
CA GLY A 220 -6.88 2.20 7.10
C GLY A 220 -8.01 1.37 6.48
N LEU A 221 -7.88 0.89 5.24
CA LEU A 221 -8.94 0.13 4.56
C LEU A 221 -9.25 -1.21 5.27
N PRO A 222 -8.29 -2.11 5.52
CA PRO A 222 -8.56 -3.34 6.27
C PRO A 222 -8.92 -3.05 7.74
N LEU A 223 -8.35 -2.02 8.37
CA LEU A 223 -8.71 -1.64 9.74
C LEU A 223 -10.15 -1.14 9.83
N ALA A 224 -10.58 -0.26 8.93
CA ALA A 224 -11.95 0.23 8.89
C ALA A 224 -12.95 -0.89 8.54
N ALA A 225 -12.62 -1.75 7.59
CA ALA A 225 -13.45 -2.90 7.25
C ALA A 225 -13.59 -3.87 8.42
N GLY A 226 -12.49 -4.24 9.08
CA GLY A 226 -12.52 -5.08 10.27
C GLY A 226 -13.30 -4.44 11.43
N TRP A 227 -13.14 -3.12 11.64
CA TRP A 227 -13.91 -2.38 12.63
C TRP A 227 -15.42 -2.39 12.32
N VAL A 228 -15.83 -2.17 11.07
CA VAL A 228 -17.22 -2.25 10.64
C VAL A 228 -17.79 -3.62 10.96
N LEU A 229 -17.11 -4.69 10.57
CA LEU A 229 -17.56 -6.06 10.79
C LEU A 229 -17.65 -6.37 12.30
N ALA A 230 -16.62 -6.01 13.09
CA ALA A 230 -16.60 -6.24 14.53
C ALA A 230 -17.71 -5.48 15.28
N SER A 231 -18.29 -4.44 14.70
CA SER A 231 -19.42 -3.69 15.26
C SER A 231 -20.77 -4.35 15.03
N LYS A 232 -20.87 -5.43 14.24
CA LYS A 232 -22.12 -6.11 13.86
C LYS A 232 -22.27 -7.44 14.59
N GLU A 233 -23.32 -7.59 15.40
CA GLU A 233 -23.59 -8.80 16.18
C GLU A 233 -23.66 -10.05 15.30
N ARG A 234 -24.40 -9.99 14.17
CA ARG A 234 -24.49 -11.11 13.22
C ARG A 234 -23.14 -11.59 12.71
N TRP A 235 -22.20 -10.67 12.49
CA TRP A 235 -20.84 -11.03 12.08
C TRP A 235 -20.09 -11.73 13.21
N ASN A 236 -20.23 -11.24 14.43
CA ASN A 236 -19.61 -11.85 15.61
C ASN A 236 -20.16 -13.26 15.87
N GLU A 237 -21.47 -13.47 15.69
CA GLU A 237 -22.09 -14.79 15.77
C GLU A 237 -21.55 -15.74 14.69
N LEU A 238 -21.45 -15.28 13.43
CA LEU A 238 -20.85 -16.07 12.35
C LEU A 238 -19.40 -16.43 12.63
N MET A 239 -18.60 -15.49 13.11
CA MET A 239 -17.17 -15.69 13.39
C MET A 239 -16.93 -16.53 14.67
N SER A 240 -17.86 -16.55 15.61
CA SER A 240 -17.81 -17.44 16.78
C SER A 240 -18.21 -18.88 16.45
N SER A 241 -18.83 -19.10 15.29
CA SER A 241 -19.24 -20.43 14.84
C SER A 241 -18.04 -21.28 14.41
N ARG A 242 -18.19 -22.62 14.53
CA ARG A 242 -17.16 -23.59 14.06
C ARG A 242 -16.82 -23.41 12.57
N TRP A 243 -17.71 -22.81 11.79
CA TRP A 243 -17.50 -22.56 10.36
C TRP A 243 -16.46 -21.46 10.09
N ALA A 244 -16.27 -20.50 10.99
CA ALA A 244 -15.26 -19.46 10.84
C ALA A 244 -13.83 -20.04 10.75
N PHE A 245 -13.57 -21.18 11.40
CA PHE A 245 -12.28 -21.88 11.30
C PHE A 245 -12.01 -22.42 9.89
N TRP A 246 -13.05 -22.77 9.13
CA TRP A 246 -12.89 -23.34 7.80
C TRP A 246 -12.60 -22.31 6.70
N ILE A 247 -12.84 -21.02 6.96
CA ILE A 247 -12.55 -19.97 5.98
C ILE A 247 -11.04 -19.89 5.67
N PRO A 248 -10.14 -19.74 6.66
CA PRO A 248 -8.69 -19.76 6.39
C PRO A 248 -8.19 -21.14 5.90
N VAL A 249 -8.80 -22.24 6.34
CA VAL A 249 -8.46 -23.58 5.87
C VAL A 249 -8.83 -23.75 4.40
N GLY A 250 -10.02 -23.29 3.99
CA GLY A 250 -10.47 -23.33 2.60
C GLY A 250 -9.60 -22.47 1.68
N THR A 251 -9.21 -21.29 2.13
CA THR A 251 -8.29 -20.43 1.35
C THR A 251 -6.91 -21.06 1.19
N LEU A 252 -6.36 -21.67 2.24
CA LEU A 252 -5.09 -22.41 2.17
C LEU A 252 -5.16 -23.64 1.26
N ALA A 253 -6.29 -24.37 1.28
CA ALA A 253 -6.51 -25.51 0.40
C ALA A 253 -6.61 -25.07 -1.07
N ALA A 254 -7.34 -24.00 -1.36
CA ALA A 254 -7.45 -23.45 -2.71
C ALA A 254 -6.07 -23.02 -3.27
N MET A 255 -5.22 -22.41 -2.44
CA MET A 255 -3.85 -22.05 -2.84
C MET A 255 -2.98 -23.26 -3.15
N ARG A 256 -3.11 -24.36 -2.37
CA ARG A 256 -2.36 -25.59 -2.65
C ARG A 256 -2.77 -26.20 -3.97
N CYS A 257 -4.07 -26.20 -4.28
CA CYS A 257 -4.59 -26.65 -5.57
C CYS A 257 -4.07 -25.80 -6.72
N GLN A 258 -4.04 -24.48 -6.57
CA GLN A 258 -3.53 -23.56 -7.59
C GLN A 258 -2.04 -23.78 -7.85
N ARG A 259 -1.22 -23.92 -6.79
CA ARG A 259 0.21 -24.27 -6.93
C ARG A 259 0.44 -25.58 -7.64
N ALA A 260 -0.40 -26.58 -7.40
CA ALA A 260 -0.29 -27.88 -8.07
C ALA A 260 -0.63 -27.75 -9.56
N SER A 261 -1.62 -26.92 -9.91
CA SER A 261 -2.00 -26.61 -11.29
C SER A 261 -0.88 -25.87 -12.02
N ASP A 262 -0.33 -24.82 -11.40
CA ASP A 262 0.76 -24.01 -12.00
C ASP A 262 2.03 -24.85 -12.23
N ARG A 263 2.37 -25.77 -11.30
CA ARG A 263 3.49 -26.70 -11.49
C ARG A 263 3.26 -27.68 -12.65
N ARG A 264 2.02 -28.16 -12.83
CA ARG A 264 1.67 -29.02 -13.96
C ARG A 264 1.78 -28.27 -15.28
N ALA A 265 1.25 -27.05 -15.36
CA ALA A 265 1.35 -26.20 -16.55
C ALA A 265 2.81 -25.89 -16.89
N SER A 266 3.65 -25.60 -15.88
CA SER A 266 5.09 -25.39 -16.07
C SER A 266 5.83 -26.65 -16.52
N ALA A 267 5.44 -27.80 -16.02
CA ALA A 267 6.04 -29.09 -16.43
C ALA A 267 5.62 -29.48 -17.86
N GLU A 268 4.39 -29.19 -18.26
CA GLU A 268 3.91 -29.39 -19.63
C GLU A 268 4.60 -28.46 -20.63
N SER A 269 4.84 -27.21 -20.25
CA SER A 269 5.58 -26.25 -21.09
C SER A 269 7.08 -26.54 -21.17
N ALA A 270 7.64 -27.26 -20.20
CA ALA A 270 9.03 -27.69 -20.14
C ALA A 270 9.28 -29.10 -20.76
N SER A 271 8.23 -29.80 -21.20
CA SER A 271 8.43 -31.03 -21.95
C SER A 271 9.13 -30.67 -23.27
N PRO A 272 10.26 -31.33 -23.61
CA PRO A 272 11.02 -30.98 -24.79
C PRO A 272 10.12 -31.17 -26.01
N VAL A 273 9.90 -30.05 -26.71
CA VAL A 273 9.46 -30.09 -28.12
C VAL A 273 10.37 -31.10 -28.80
N ASP A 274 9.78 -32.19 -29.26
CA ASP A 274 10.33 -33.21 -30.11
C ASP A 274 11.78 -32.95 -30.53
N SER A 275 12.66 -33.81 -30.05
CA SER A 275 13.93 -34.03 -30.75
C SER A 275 13.57 -34.36 -32.19
N ALA A 276 13.33 -33.33 -32.98
CA ALA A 276 13.22 -33.42 -34.41
C ALA A 276 14.47 -34.12 -34.87
N ARG A 277 14.28 -35.34 -35.35
CA ARG A 277 15.21 -36.22 -36.03
C ARG A 277 16.23 -35.42 -36.79
N ILE A 278 17.44 -35.36 -36.28
CA ILE A 278 18.62 -35.02 -37.08
C ILE A 278 18.79 -36.21 -38.05
N PRO A 279 18.65 -36.05 -39.38
CA PRO A 279 18.91 -37.10 -40.29
C PRO A 279 20.38 -37.51 -40.15
N PRO A 280 20.70 -38.82 -40.14
CA PRO A 280 22.08 -39.28 -40.07
C PRO A 280 22.75 -39.06 -41.41
N GLY A 281 23.59 -38.04 -41.50
CA GLY A 281 24.43 -37.88 -42.68
C GLY A 281 24.83 -36.46 -43.00
N GLU A 282 25.62 -35.81 -42.15
CA GLU A 282 26.62 -34.85 -42.63
C GLU A 282 27.88 -34.91 -41.77
N SER A 283 28.88 -35.42 -42.43
CA SER A 283 30.22 -35.74 -42.04
C SER A 283 30.97 -34.53 -41.48
N ARG A 284 31.72 -34.79 -40.41
CA ARG A 284 32.87 -34.05 -39.93
C ARG A 284 33.71 -33.45 -41.08
N ALA A 285 33.67 -32.13 -41.21
CA ALA A 285 34.80 -31.37 -41.76
C ALA A 285 34.60 -29.89 -41.38
N ASN A 286 35.46 -29.39 -40.57
CA ASN A 286 35.86 -28.02 -40.27
C ASN A 286 35.78 -27.64 -38.81
N ALA A 287 36.69 -28.25 -38.02
CA ALA A 287 37.13 -27.70 -36.79
C ALA A 287 38.69 -27.60 -36.85
N SER A 288 39.17 -26.56 -37.48
CA SER A 288 40.53 -26.08 -37.22
C SER A 288 40.68 -24.66 -37.80
N ALA A 289 41.17 -23.78 -36.97
CA ALA A 289 41.54 -22.38 -37.20
C ALA A 289 40.50 -21.36 -36.66
N THR A 290 40.65 -20.90 -35.43
CA THR A 290 41.40 -19.69 -35.16
C THR A 290 41.47 -19.49 -33.64
N SER A 291 42.55 -19.88 -33.06
CA SER A 291 43.07 -19.30 -31.82
C SER A 291 44.01 -18.17 -32.26
N ALA A 292 43.85 -16.99 -31.78
CA ALA A 292 44.93 -16.10 -31.30
C ALA A 292 44.49 -14.62 -31.29
N SER A 293 44.97 -13.99 -30.29
CA SER A 293 45.11 -12.53 -30.09
C SER A 293 43.84 -11.86 -29.54
N GLY A 294 43.89 -11.12 -28.46
CA GLY A 294 45.00 -10.56 -27.73
C GLY A 294 44.49 -9.91 -26.47
N SER A 295 45.29 -10.02 -25.50
CA SER A 295 45.40 -9.36 -24.22
C SER A 295 45.40 -7.83 -24.26
N THR A 296 45.18 -7.28 -23.03
CA THR A 296 45.50 -5.91 -22.55
C THR A 296 44.48 -4.82 -22.92
N GLU A 297 43.87 -4.17 -21.95
CA GLU A 297 44.46 -3.21 -21.04
C GLU A 297 43.55 -2.87 -19.87
N CYS A 298 44.19 -2.86 -18.72
CA CYS A 298 43.74 -2.33 -17.43
C CYS A 298 44.09 -0.83 -17.39
N SER A 299 43.39 -0.05 -16.57
CA SER A 299 43.70 1.28 -16.02
C SER A 299 42.93 2.49 -16.58
N ARG A 300 42.04 2.97 -15.84
CA ARG A 300 42.05 4.12 -14.90
C ARG A 300 40.66 4.36 -14.35
#